data_3215ae55a3b1576d5f36f225f66d4f2f
#
_entry.id   3215ae55a3b1576d5f36f225f66d4f2f
#
_cell.length_a   1.000
_cell.length_b   1.000
_cell.length_c   1.000
_cell.angle_alpha   90.00
_cell.angle_beta   90.00
_cell.angle_gamma   90.00
#
_symmetry.space_group_name_H-M   'P 1'
#
loop_
_entity.id
_entity.type
_entity.pdbx_description
1 polymer ?
#
loop_
_entity_poly.entity_id
_entity_poly.type
_entity_poly.pdbx_seq_one_letter_code
_entity_poly.pdbx_strand_id
1 'polypeptide(L)'
;MPATPTNVPEPSRTDPALIRNFCIIAHIDHGKSTLADRMLQLTGVVDQRQMRAQYLDRMDIERERGITIKSQAVRLPWAPETGEDQGRTHVLNMIDTPGHVDFTYEVSRSLAACEGTILLVDAAQGIEAQTLANLYLAMENDLTIVPVLNKIDLPAAQPEKFSEELANLIGCQPEDVLKVSAKTGLGVEALLDRVVKDVPAPVGKADAPARAMIFDSVYDSYRGVVTYVRVVDGQLNKRERIRMMSTGATHELLEIGVSSPEMTPADGLGVGEVGYLITGVKDVRQSKVGDTITSLSKGATEALGGYKDPKPMVFSGLYPLDGSDYPDLREALDKLQLNDAALVYEPETSAALGFGFRVGFLGLLHLDVIRERLEREFGLELIATAPNVVYRVEMEDGTEHTVTNPSEFPEGKIDKVHEPVVRATVLAPSEFIGAIMELCQNRRGTLLGMDYLSEDRVEIRYTLPLAEIVFDFFDQLKSKTRGYASLDYEPTGEQSAQLVKVDILLHGDKVDAFSAVTHKDKAYAYGVRLVAKLRELIPRQNFEVPIQAAIGSRVIARETVRAIRKDVLAKCYGGDISRKRKLLEKQKEGKKRMKMVGNVEVPQEAFIAVLSTDESGGDGKGKK
;
A
#
# COMPACT_ATOMS: atom_id res chain seq x y z
N MET A 1 -29.55 11.19 23.24
CA MET A 1 -28.71 11.79 22.18
C MET A 1 -28.28 13.16 22.68
N PRO A 2 -26.98 13.45 22.77
CA PRO A 2 -26.54 14.81 23.01
C PRO A 2 -27.09 15.69 21.90
N ALA A 3 -27.60 16.86 22.24
CA ALA A 3 -28.08 17.82 21.26
C ALA A 3 -26.90 18.33 20.45
N THR A 4 -27.02 18.34 19.13
CA THR A 4 -26.00 18.96 18.25
C THR A 4 -25.70 20.36 18.79
N PRO A 5 -24.45 20.72 19.08
CA PRO A 5 -24.14 22.04 19.62
C PRO A 5 -24.65 23.13 18.68
N THR A 6 -25.49 24.01 19.21
CA THR A 6 -26.14 25.07 18.42
C THR A 6 -25.22 26.23 18.07
N ASN A 7 -23.97 26.22 18.57
CA ASN A 7 -23.01 27.32 18.41
C ASN A 7 -21.63 26.79 18.00
N VAL A 8 -21.54 26.20 16.78
CA VAL A 8 -20.26 25.75 16.21
C VAL A 8 -19.48 26.99 15.74
N PRO A 9 -18.24 27.21 16.23
CA PRO A 9 -17.41 28.33 15.76
C PRO A 9 -17.22 28.32 14.25
N GLU A 10 -17.34 29.48 13.61
CA GLU A 10 -17.08 29.63 12.18
C GLU A 10 -15.59 29.47 11.89
N PRO A 11 -15.23 28.80 10.77
CA PRO A 11 -13.84 28.76 10.31
C PRO A 11 -13.27 30.18 10.18
N SER A 12 -11.98 30.33 10.42
CA SER A 12 -11.22 31.58 10.55
C SER A 12 -11.46 32.43 11.82
N ARG A 13 -12.52 32.14 12.56
CA ARG A 13 -12.86 32.83 13.82
C ARG A 13 -12.82 31.93 15.04
N THR A 14 -12.48 30.67 14.84
CA THR A 14 -12.34 29.70 15.94
C THR A 14 -11.13 30.08 16.79
N ASP A 15 -11.31 30.21 18.10
CA ASP A 15 -10.21 30.33 19.04
C ASP A 15 -9.36 29.06 18.97
N PRO A 16 -8.05 29.15 18.67
CA PRO A 16 -7.16 27.98 18.64
C PRO A 16 -7.22 27.13 19.92
N ALA A 17 -7.49 27.74 21.08
CA ALA A 17 -7.66 27.03 22.36
C ALA A 17 -8.81 26.01 22.33
N LEU A 18 -9.80 26.19 21.45
CA LEU A 18 -10.94 25.30 21.27
C LEU A 18 -10.75 24.25 20.17
N ILE A 19 -9.61 24.24 19.49
CA ILE A 19 -9.32 23.27 18.43
C ILE A 19 -8.54 22.09 18.99
N ARG A 20 -8.87 20.89 18.51
CA ARG A 20 -8.10 19.65 18.73
C ARG A 20 -7.93 18.93 17.42
N ASN A 21 -6.67 18.81 16.95
CA ASN A 21 -6.35 18.05 15.76
C ASN A 21 -5.81 16.68 16.17
N PHE A 22 -6.47 15.63 15.75
CA PHE A 22 -6.08 14.26 16.09
C PHE A 22 -6.37 13.31 14.95
N CYS A 23 -5.64 12.20 14.95
CA CYS A 23 -5.88 11.08 14.06
C CYS A 23 -6.15 9.80 14.83
N ILE A 24 -6.59 8.76 14.13
CA ILE A 24 -6.82 7.43 14.72
C ILE A 24 -5.82 6.47 14.05
N ILE A 25 -4.90 5.92 14.84
CA ILE A 25 -3.99 4.87 14.42
C ILE A 25 -4.44 3.52 14.99
N ALA A 26 -4.46 2.51 14.14
CA ALA A 26 -4.93 1.17 14.49
C ALA A 26 -4.33 0.14 13.55
N HIS A 27 -4.24 -1.09 14.00
CA HIS A 27 -4.05 -2.23 13.11
C HIS A 27 -5.32 -2.48 12.27
N ILE A 28 -5.17 -3.18 11.14
CA ILE A 28 -6.30 -3.61 10.29
C ILE A 28 -7.29 -4.40 11.17
N ASP A 29 -8.58 -4.19 10.93
CA ASP A 29 -9.69 -4.83 11.64
C ASP A 29 -9.82 -4.50 13.15
N HIS A 30 -9.02 -3.61 13.74
CA HIS A 30 -9.21 -3.14 15.12
C HIS A 30 -10.43 -2.23 15.31
N GLY A 31 -11.10 -1.84 14.21
CA GLY A 31 -12.37 -1.12 14.24
C GLY A 31 -12.23 0.40 14.11
N LYS A 32 -11.18 0.88 13.46
CA LYS A 32 -10.91 2.30 13.20
C LYS A 32 -12.09 3.00 12.51
N SER A 33 -12.50 2.52 11.33
CA SER A 33 -13.61 3.11 10.55
C SER A 33 -14.95 3.03 11.31
N THR A 34 -15.17 1.96 12.11
CA THR A 34 -16.35 1.85 12.97
C THR A 34 -16.35 2.90 14.09
N LEU A 35 -15.16 3.20 14.66
CA LEU A 35 -15.03 4.24 15.68
C LEU A 35 -15.25 5.62 15.07
N ALA A 36 -14.66 5.90 13.89
CA ALA A 36 -14.90 7.14 13.17
C ALA A 36 -16.38 7.35 12.85
N ASP A 37 -17.07 6.33 12.35
CA ASP A 37 -18.52 6.35 12.12
C ASP A 37 -19.30 6.69 13.38
N ARG A 38 -18.92 6.10 14.52
CA ARG A 38 -19.57 6.38 15.80
C ARG A 38 -19.36 7.82 16.26
N MET A 39 -18.15 8.37 16.05
CA MET A 39 -17.87 9.77 16.36
C MET A 39 -18.70 10.72 15.48
N LEU A 40 -18.80 10.46 14.16
CA LEU A 40 -19.67 11.21 13.25
C LEU A 40 -21.14 11.21 13.72
N GLN A 41 -21.61 10.07 14.20
CA GLN A 41 -23.00 9.92 14.68
C GLN A 41 -23.25 10.66 16.00
N LEU A 42 -22.32 10.56 16.96
CA LEU A 42 -22.46 11.20 18.28
C LEU A 42 -22.37 12.72 18.20
N THR A 43 -21.49 13.23 17.32
CA THR A 43 -21.35 14.69 17.09
C THR A 43 -22.47 15.28 16.23
N GLY A 44 -23.34 14.43 15.66
CA GLY A 44 -24.49 14.86 14.86
C GLY A 44 -24.11 15.47 13.49
N VAL A 45 -22.85 15.31 13.06
CA VAL A 45 -22.38 15.82 11.77
C VAL A 45 -23.04 15.07 10.60
N VAL A 46 -23.35 13.79 10.79
CA VAL A 46 -24.12 12.98 9.86
C VAL A 46 -25.48 12.62 10.47
N ASP A 47 -26.56 12.92 9.75
CA ASP A 47 -27.90 12.50 10.16
C ASP A 47 -27.97 10.98 10.25
N GLN A 48 -28.62 10.47 11.29
CA GLN A 48 -28.78 9.03 11.54
C GLN A 48 -29.40 8.28 10.34
N ARG A 49 -30.23 8.96 9.54
CA ARG A 49 -30.87 8.38 8.35
C ARG A 49 -29.92 8.28 7.15
N GLN A 50 -28.87 9.10 7.13
CA GLN A 50 -27.86 9.14 6.07
C GLN A 50 -26.62 8.32 6.43
N MET A 51 -26.54 7.89 7.71
CA MET A 51 -25.42 7.11 8.21
C MET A 51 -25.37 5.75 7.53
N ARG A 52 -24.19 5.42 6.99
CA ARG A 52 -23.86 4.11 6.40
C ARG A 52 -22.58 3.61 7.04
N ALA A 53 -22.34 2.29 7.02
CA ALA A 53 -21.10 1.73 7.51
C ALA A 53 -19.92 2.24 6.67
N GLN A 54 -18.80 2.50 7.33
CA GLN A 54 -17.56 3.03 6.72
C GLN A 54 -17.84 4.32 5.92
N TYR A 55 -18.48 5.28 6.57
CA TYR A 55 -18.96 6.50 5.92
C TYR A 55 -17.84 7.31 5.27
N LEU A 56 -16.65 7.34 5.89
CA LEU A 56 -15.47 8.05 5.40
C LEU A 56 -14.74 7.29 4.29
N ASP A 57 -14.89 5.97 4.20
CA ASP A 57 -14.30 5.16 3.14
C ASP A 57 -15.10 5.38 1.84
N ARG A 58 -14.64 6.29 0.99
CA ARG A 58 -15.39 6.74 -0.20
C ARG A 58 -15.26 5.81 -1.38
N MET A 59 -14.15 5.07 -1.48
CA MET A 59 -13.92 4.12 -2.57
C MET A 59 -14.66 2.81 -2.31
N ASP A 60 -15.19 2.19 -3.37
CA ASP A 60 -15.83 0.87 -3.24
C ASP A 60 -14.84 -0.20 -2.77
N ILE A 61 -13.60 -0.12 -3.25
CA ILE A 61 -12.51 -1.03 -2.86
C ILE A 61 -12.15 -0.91 -1.36
N GLU A 62 -12.22 0.28 -0.76
CA GLU A 62 -12.01 0.47 0.68
C GLU A 62 -13.07 -0.28 1.48
N ARG A 63 -14.35 -0.14 1.09
CA ARG A 63 -15.48 -0.78 1.76
C ARG A 63 -15.49 -2.29 1.60
N GLU A 64 -15.16 -2.79 0.41
CA GLU A 64 -15.12 -4.23 0.13
C GLU A 64 -13.99 -4.92 0.88
N ARG A 65 -12.82 -4.28 0.97
CA ARG A 65 -11.64 -4.83 1.64
C ARG A 65 -11.60 -4.52 3.14
N GLY A 66 -12.47 -3.61 3.62
CA GLY A 66 -12.48 -3.17 5.02
C GLY A 66 -11.26 -2.38 5.44
N ILE A 67 -10.57 -1.72 4.49
CA ILE A 67 -9.35 -0.94 4.74
C ILE A 67 -9.52 0.49 4.27
N THR A 68 -8.99 1.45 5.02
CA THR A 68 -8.84 2.83 4.57
C THR A 68 -7.56 2.93 3.71
N ILE A 69 -7.69 3.43 2.50
CA ILE A 69 -6.57 3.64 1.58
C ILE A 69 -6.15 5.10 1.60
N LYS A 70 -7.13 6.02 1.66
CA LYS A 70 -6.89 7.46 1.59
C LYS A 70 -7.38 8.17 2.84
N SER A 71 -6.52 9.06 3.37
CA SER A 71 -6.86 9.86 4.55
C SER A 71 -8.05 10.80 4.28
N GLN A 72 -8.92 10.96 5.27
CA GLN A 72 -10.07 11.88 5.23
C GLN A 72 -10.04 12.76 6.46
N ALA A 73 -10.17 14.07 6.27
CA ALA A 73 -10.26 15.01 7.39
C ALA A 73 -11.71 15.44 7.59
N VAL A 74 -12.19 15.41 8.83
CA VAL A 74 -13.55 15.81 9.20
C VAL A 74 -13.54 16.70 10.42
N ARG A 75 -14.30 17.80 10.36
CA ARG A 75 -14.52 18.74 11.45
C ARG A 75 -15.73 18.30 12.25
N LEU A 76 -15.54 18.02 13.54
CA LEU A 76 -16.55 17.53 14.48
C LEU A 76 -16.76 18.55 15.61
N PRO A 77 -17.97 19.08 15.83
CA PRO A 77 -18.28 19.90 17.00
C PRO A 77 -18.51 18.98 18.20
N TRP A 78 -17.88 19.29 19.33
CA TRP A 78 -18.10 18.56 20.58
C TRP A 78 -18.13 19.48 21.79
N ALA A 79 -19.08 19.30 22.68
CA ALA A 79 -19.15 19.99 23.95
C ALA A 79 -19.08 18.96 25.09
N PRO A 80 -17.98 18.91 25.87
CA PRO A 80 -17.84 17.97 26.98
C PRO A 80 -18.96 18.08 27.97
N GLU A 81 -19.44 16.95 28.48
CA GLU A 81 -20.46 16.91 29.51
C GLU A 81 -19.89 17.11 30.91
N THR A 82 -18.57 16.88 31.05
CA THR A 82 -17.88 16.93 32.35
C THR A 82 -16.54 17.68 32.24
N GLY A 83 -16.01 18.13 33.38
CA GLY A 83 -14.69 18.75 33.48
C GLY A 83 -14.70 20.27 33.34
N GLU A 84 -13.52 20.87 33.19
CA GLU A 84 -13.32 22.33 33.15
C GLU A 84 -13.94 22.99 31.92
N ASP A 85 -14.01 22.23 30.81
CA ASP A 85 -14.58 22.69 29.54
C ASP A 85 -16.05 22.30 29.34
N GLN A 86 -16.76 21.97 30.43
CA GLN A 86 -18.16 21.58 30.38
C GLN A 86 -19.02 22.61 29.64
N GLY A 87 -19.74 22.16 28.61
CA GLY A 87 -20.64 22.98 27.82
C GLY A 87 -19.96 23.95 26.82
N ARG A 88 -18.64 24.02 26.76
CA ARG A 88 -17.93 24.79 25.73
C ARG A 88 -17.79 23.95 24.45
N THR A 89 -18.26 24.48 23.34
CA THR A 89 -18.14 23.79 22.06
C THR A 89 -16.70 23.84 21.52
N HIS A 90 -16.06 22.70 21.47
CA HIS A 90 -14.76 22.51 20.81
C HIS A 90 -14.93 22.08 19.36
N VAL A 91 -13.90 22.29 18.57
CA VAL A 91 -13.78 21.84 17.20
C VAL A 91 -12.73 20.73 17.16
N LEU A 92 -13.17 19.53 16.90
CA LEU A 92 -12.33 18.36 16.77
C LEU A 92 -12.09 18.11 15.28
N ASN A 93 -10.87 18.30 14.80
CA ASN A 93 -10.48 17.92 13.45
C ASN A 93 -9.93 16.50 13.51
N MET A 94 -10.74 15.54 13.13
CA MET A 94 -10.35 14.14 13.04
C MET A 94 -9.79 13.85 11.65
N ILE A 95 -8.58 13.29 11.58
CA ILE A 95 -7.99 12.79 10.34
C ILE A 95 -8.02 11.26 10.41
N ASP A 96 -8.84 10.64 9.57
CA ASP A 96 -8.89 9.20 9.42
C ASP A 96 -7.70 8.73 8.58
N THR A 97 -6.90 7.77 9.07
CA THR A 97 -5.63 7.35 8.46
C THR A 97 -5.70 5.92 7.97
N PRO A 98 -4.95 5.54 6.91
CA PRO A 98 -4.77 4.13 6.58
C PRO A 98 -4.15 3.34 7.72
N GLY A 99 -4.42 2.04 7.78
CA GLY A 99 -3.85 1.15 8.81
C GLY A 99 -2.80 0.19 8.29
N HIS A 100 -2.53 0.13 6.98
CA HIS A 100 -1.65 -0.86 6.36
C HIS A 100 -0.22 -0.34 6.16
N VAL A 101 0.78 -1.22 6.28
CA VAL A 101 2.21 -0.89 6.13
C VAL A 101 2.55 -0.20 4.80
N ASP A 102 1.94 -0.60 3.69
CA ASP A 102 2.18 -0.01 2.38
C ASP A 102 1.80 1.48 2.34
N PHE A 103 0.91 1.93 3.24
CA PHE A 103 0.44 3.31 3.34
C PHE A 103 1.05 4.08 4.52
N THR A 104 2.16 3.60 5.09
CA THR A 104 2.89 4.28 6.21
C THR A 104 3.18 5.75 5.89
N TYR A 105 3.42 6.05 4.62
CA TYR A 105 3.62 7.40 4.12
C TYR A 105 2.38 8.31 4.33
N GLU A 106 1.17 7.80 4.06
CA GLU A 106 -0.09 8.52 4.31
C GLU A 106 -0.30 8.72 5.82
N VAL A 107 0.05 7.71 6.63
CA VAL A 107 -0.02 7.80 8.10
C VAL A 107 0.91 8.90 8.60
N SER A 108 2.18 8.91 8.18
CA SER A 108 3.16 9.91 8.61
C SER A 108 2.71 11.35 8.32
N ARG A 109 2.06 11.59 7.17
CA ARG A 109 1.51 12.90 6.81
C ARG A 109 0.36 13.33 7.73
N SER A 110 -0.53 12.41 7.99
CA SER A 110 -1.69 12.66 8.86
C SER A 110 -1.24 12.95 10.28
N LEU A 111 -0.24 12.21 10.78
CA LEU A 111 0.38 12.46 12.09
C LEU A 111 0.99 13.85 12.17
N ALA A 112 1.75 14.28 11.15
CA ALA A 112 2.36 15.61 11.10
C ALA A 112 1.33 16.77 11.10
N ALA A 113 0.06 16.47 10.75
CA ALA A 113 -1.03 17.45 10.79
C ALA A 113 -1.78 17.51 12.12
N CYS A 114 -1.40 16.72 13.12
CA CYS A 114 -2.09 16.55 14.39
C CYS A 114 -1.23 16.95 15.60
N GLU A 115 -1.88 17.23 16.73
CA GLU A 115 -1.28 17.36 18.06
C GLU A 115 -1.46 16.11 18.91
N GLY A 116 -2.39 15.23 18.54
CA GLY A 116 -2.63 13.99 19.27
C GLY A 116 -3.08 12.86 18.38
N THR A 117 -3.06 11.66 18.93
CA THR A 117 -3.53 10.46 18.24
C THR A 117 -4.27 9.53 19.20
N ILE A 118 -5.32 8.89 18.69
CA ILE A 118 -5.98 7.78 19.37
C ILE A 118 -5.28 6.50 18.93
N LEU A 119 -4.65 5.81 19.86
CA LEU A 119 -4.08 4.48 19.63
C LEU A 119 -5.14 3.43 19.95
N LEU A 120 -5.75 2.87 18.91
CA LEU A 120 -6.87 1.94 19.01
C LEU A 120 -6.40 0.51 18.92
N VAL A 121 -6.65 -0.27 19.96
CA VAL A 121 -6.27 -1.69 20.05
C VAL A 121 -7.52 -2.55 20.28
N ASP A 122 -7.61 -3.68 19.59
CA ASP A 122 -8.69 -4.67 19.80
C ASP A 122 -8.50 -5.41 21.12
N ALA A 123 -9.49 -5.39 21.99
CA ALA A 123 -9.47 -6.04 23.30
C ALA A 123 -9.44 -7.59 23.24
N ALA A 124 -9.64 -8.19 22.05
CA ALA A 124 -9.55 -9.64 21.85
C ALA A 124 -8.22 -10.07 21.20
N GLN A 125 -7.63 -9.23 20.34
CA GLN A 125 -6.40 -9.53 19.62
C GLN A 125 -5.14 -8.94 20.31
N GLY A 126 -5.30 -7.75 20.94
CA GLY A 126 -4.22 -7.04 21.61
C GLY A 126 -3.30 -6.27 20.65
N ILE A 127 -2.07 -6.01 21.09
CA ILE A 127 -1.08 -5.23 20.35
C ILE A 127 -0.57 -6.02 19.14
N GLU A 128 -0.51 -5.41 17.96
CA GLU A 128 -0.03 -5.99 16.70
C GLU A 128 1.19 -5.20 16.17
N ALA A 129 1.95 -5.75 15.22
CA ALA A 129 3.19 -5.11 14.72
C ALA A 129 2.96 -3.70 14.16
N GLN A 130 1.88 -3.50 13.41
CA GLN A 130 1.51 -2.17 12.89
C GLN A 130 1.11 -1.20 14.00
N THR A 131 0.58 -1.69 15.13
CA THR A 131 0.31 -0.86 16.32
C THR A 131 1.60 -0.26 16.85
N LEU A 132 2.67 -1.07 16.95
CA LEU A 132 3.98 -0.62 17.40
C LEU A 132 4.61 0.37 16.42
N ALA A 133 4.61 0.06 15.14
CA ALA A 133 5.17 0.94 14.11
C ALA A 133 4.48 2.31 14.09
N ASN A 134 3.16 2.33 14.12
CA ASN A 134 2.39 3.58 14.15
C ASN A 134 2.58 4.35 15.46
N LEU A 135 2.74 3.65 16.59
CA LEU A 135 3.05 4.27 17.88
C LEU A 135 4.41 4.98 17.83
N TYR A 136 5.45 4.33 17.30
CA TYR A 136 6.76 4.97 17.16
C TYR A 136 6.72 6.19 16.25
N LEU A 137 5.99 6.13 15.12
CA LEU A 137 5.78 7.29 14.26
C LEU A 137 5.06 8.44 14.98
N ALA A 138 4.07 8.13 15.84
CA ALA A 138 3.39 9.13 16.64
C ALA A 138 4.33 9.78 17.67
N MET A 139 5.20 8.98 18.31
CA MET A 139 6.22 9.47 19.24
C MET A 139 7.29 10.33 18.56
N GLU A 140 7.73 9.96 17.36
CA GLU A 140 8.67 10.75 16.55
C GLU A 140 8.10 12.14 16.16
N ASN A 141 6.77 12.25 16.08
CA ASN A 141 6.07 13.52 15.82
C ASN A 141 5.64 14.25 17.11
N ASP A 142 6.11 13.83 18.29
CA ASP A 142 5.79 14.41 19.61
C ASP A 142 4.27 14.48 19.89
N LEU A 143 3.48 13.52 19.38
CA LEU A 143 2.02 13.54 19.57
C LEU A 143 1.62 13.03 20.95
N THR A 144 0.58 13.65 21.51
CA THR A 144 -0.12 13.11 22.69
C THR A 144 -0.90 11.87 22.31
N ILE A 145 -0.63 10.74 22.99
CA ILE A 145 -1.24 9.45 22.70
C ILE A 145 -2.40 9.21 23.66
N VAL A 146 -3.59 8.95 23.13
CA VAL A 146 -4.77 8.54 23.87
C VAL A 146 -4.99 7.04 23.66
N PRO A 147 -4.63 6.18 24.65
CA PRO A 147 -4.76 4.73 24.52
C PRO A 147 -6.20 4.26 24.67
N VAL A 148 -6.65 3.40 23.75
CA VAL A 148 -8.03 2.93 23.70
C VAL A 148 -8.08 1.44 23.37
N LEU A 149 -8.79 0.66 24.19
CA LEU A 149 -9.19 -0.71 23.90
C LEU A 149 -10.61 -0.73 23.33
N ASN A 150 -10.74 -1.25 22.13
CA ASN A 150 -12.01 -1.39 21.42
C ASN A 150 -12.53 -2.83 21.46
N LYS A 151 -13.78 -3.00 21.07
CA LYS A 151 -14.48 -4.29 21.00
C LYS A 151 -14.61 -5.00 22.34
N ILE A 152 -14.74 -4.23 23.43
CA ILE A 152 -14.95 -4.80 24.78
C ILE A 152 -16.29 -5.57 24.91
N ASP A 153 -17.17 -5.45 23.94
CA ASP A 153 -18.43 -6.19 23.82
C ASP A 153 -18.24 -7.65 23.35
N LEU A 154 -17.06 -8.02 22.86
CA LEU A 154 -16.81 -9.37 22.40
C LEU A 154 -16.58 -10.34 23.59
N PRO A 155 -17.12 -11.59 23.50
CA PRO A 155 -16.89 -12.60 24.55
C PRO A 155 -15.42 -12.99 24.77
N ALA A 156 -14.58 -12.82 23.73
CA ALA A 156 -13.15 -13.12 23.78
C ALA A 156 -12.31 -11.93 24.26
N ALA A 157 -12.91 -10.77 24.56
CA ALA A 157 -12.20 -9.60 25.00
C ALA A 157 -11.52 -9.83 26.37
N GLN A 158 -10.28 -9.36 26.52
CA GLN A 158 -9.48 -9.41 27.73
C GLN A 158 -9.00 -8.00 28.11
N PRO A 159 -9.90 -7.10 28.47
CA PRO A 159 -9.58 -5.68 28.63
C PRO A 159 -8.57 -5.41 29.75
N GLU A 160 -8.58 -6.18 30.85
CA GLU A 160 -7.62 -6.01 31.93
C GLU A 160 -6.20 -6.33 31.48
N LYS A 161 -6.00 -7.50 30.84
CA LYS A 161 -4.70 -7.94 30.31
C LYS A 161 -4.13 -6.93 29.32
N PHE A 162 -4.91 -6.54 28.33
CA PHE A 162 -4.44 -5.64 27.28
C PHE A 162 -4.33 -4.18 27.73
N SER A 163 -5.05 -3.76 28.79
CA SER A 163 -4.81 -2.47 29.43
C SER A 163 -3.42 -2.42 30.08
N GLU A 164 -3.02 -3.47 30.78
CA GLU A 164 -1.68 -3.57 31.37
C GLU A 164 -0.58 -3.60 30.31
N GLU A 165 -0.74 -4.41 29.26
CA GLU A 165 0.24 -4.47 28.14
C GLU A 165 0.38 -3.11 27.46
N LEU A 166 -0.74 -2.42 27.15
CA LEU A 166 -0.74 -1.13 26.48
C LEU A 166 -0.18 -0.02 27.37
N ALA A 167 -0.53 -0.04 28.66
CA ALA A 167 -0.01 0.91 29.65
C ALA A 167 1.51 0.79 29.81
N ASN A 168 2.03 -0.44 29.89
CA ASN A 168 3.47 -0.70 29.96
C ASN A 168 4.21 -0.22 28.70
N LEU A 169 3.59 -0.39 27.52
CA LEU A 169 4.18 0.02 26.25
C LEU A 169 4.31 1.55 26.13
N ILE A 170 3.28 2.28 26.59
CA ILE A 170 3.22 3.76 26.47
C ILE A 170 3.86 4.45 27.68
N GLY A 171 3.93 3.76 28.82
CA GLY A 171 4.42 4.30 30.09
C GLY A 171 3.34 5.08 30.88
N CYS A 172 2.09 4.67 30.78
CA CYS A 172 0.96 5.23 31.54
C CYS A 172 0.43 4.22 32.59
N GLN A 173 -0.67 4.57 33.29
CA GLN A 173 -1.33 3.64 34.18
C GLN A 173 -2.40 2.83 33.44
N PRO A 174 -2.71 1.58 33.81
CA PRO A 174 -3.76 0.77 33.19
C PRO A 174 -5.15 1.44 33.23
N GLU A 175 -5.42 2.26 34.24
CA GLU A 175 -6.66 3.03 34.40
C GLU A 175 -6.78 4.17 33.40
N ASP A 176 -5.68 4.64 32.81
CA ASP A 176 -5.67 5.66 31.76
C ASP A 176 -6.11 5.11 30.41
N VAL A 177 -6.08 3.79 30.23
CA VAL A 177 -6.51 3.12 29.01
C VAL A 177 -8.04 3.09 28.94
N LEU A 178 -8.61 3.80 27.98
CA LEU A 178 -10.06 3.84 27.80
C LEU A 178 -10.58 2.54 27.21
N LYS A 179 -11.74 2.09 27.70
CA LYS A 179 -12.39 0.85 27.26
C LYS A 179 -13.67 1.22 26.50
N VAL A 180 -13.74 0.92 25.20
CA VAL A 180 -14.86 1.30 24.34
C VAL A 180 -15.40 0.13 23.51
N SER A 181 -16.61 0.27 23.04
CA SER A 181 -17.15 -0.51 21.93
C SER A 181 -17.65 0.45 20.85
N ALA A 182 -16.91 0.60 19.79
CA ALA A 182 -17.31 1.42 18.64
C ALA A 182 -18.65 0.95 18.05
N LYS A 183 -18.88 -0.37 18.06
CA LYS A 183 -20.12 -0.99 17.56
C LYS A 183 -21.36 -0.58 18.37
N THR A 184 -21.28 -0.64 19.68
CA THR A 184 -22.42 -0.32 20.56
C THR A 184 -22.48 1.15 20.94
N GLY A 185 -21.36 1.90 20.84
CA GLY A 185 -21.20 3.28 21.29
C GLY A 185 -20.75 3.41 22.74
N LEU A 186 -20.61 2.31 23.47
CA LEU A 186 -20.19 2.33 24.88
C LEU A 186 -18.81 2.97 25.03
N GLY A 187 -18.69 3.97 25.90
CA GLY A 187 -17.43 4.65 26.23
C GLY A 187 -16.94 5.66 25.20
N VAL A 188 -17.59 5.82 24.03
CA VAL A 188 -17.10 6.73 22.96
C VAL A 188 -17.32 8.22 23.33
N GLU A 189 -18.37 8.57 24.07
CA GLU A 189 -18.55 9.93 24.57
C GLU A 189 -17.42 10.33 25.54
N ALA A 190 -17.07 9.44 26.47
CA ALA A 190 -15.92 9.64 27.36
C ALA A 190 -14.58 9.74 26.62
N LEU A 191 -14.45 9.05 25.50
CA LEU A 191 -13.27 9.17 24.62
C LEU A 191 -13.20 10.56 23.98
N LEU A 192 -14.32 11.13 23.51
CA LEU A 192 -14.36 12.49 22.96
C LEU A 192 -14.02 13.53 24.01
N ASP A 193 -14.55 13.38 25.26
CA ASP A 193 -14.19 14.23 26.39
C ASP A 193 -12.69 14.14 26.71
N ARG A 194 -12.12 12.93 26.65
CA ARG A 194 -10.70 12.69 26.88
C ARG A 194 -9.81 13.33 25.79
N VAL A 195 -10.24 13.30 24.54
CA VAL A 195 -9.55 13.99 23.44
C VAL A 195 -9.51 15.50 23.69
N VAL A 196 -10.64 16.11 24.11
CA VAL A 196 -10.67 17.54 24.46
C VAL A 196 -9.71 17.88 25.61
N LYS A 197 -9.65 17.01 26.62
CA LYS A 197 -8.84 17.21 27.82
C LYS A 197 -7.34 17.04 27.58
N ASP A 198 -6.94 15.94 26.91
CA ASP A 198 -5.54 15.51 26.85
C ASP A 198 -4.80 15.99 25.60
N VAL A 199 -5.49 16.08 24.45
CA VAL A 199 -4.85 16.58 23.23
C VAL A 199 -4.64 18.09 23.35
N PRO A 200 -3.40 18.59 23.20
CA PRO A 200 -3.14 20.02 23.32
C PRO A 200 -3.79 20.82 22.18
N ALA A 201 -4.05 22.08 22.44
CA ALA A 201 -4.48 23.01 21.41
C ALA A 201 -3.31 23.29 20.43
N PRO A 202 -3.60 23.56 19.15
CA PRO A 202 -2.57 23.89 18.17
C PRO A 202 -1.84 25.19 18.56
N VAL A 203 -0.51 25.16 18.38
CA VAL A 203 0.35 26.30 18.66
C VAL A 203 0.69 27.02 17.37
N GLY A 204 0.48 28.34 17.31
CA GLY A 204 0.80 29.17 16.16
C GLY A 204 0.60 30.66 16.44
N LYS A 205 1.09 31.52 15.55
CA LYS A 205 1.00 32.97 15.67
C LYS A 205 0.00 33.52 14.67
N ALA A 206 -1.15 34.01 15.16
CA ALA A 206 -2.22 34.55 14.31
C ALA A 206 -1.78 35.78 13.49
N ASP A 207 -0.89 36.60 14.01
CA ASP A 207 -0.39 37.84 13.36
C ASP A 207 0.81 37.61 12.43
N ALA A 208 1.34 36.37 12.37
CA ALA A 208 2.45 36.02 11.51
C ALA A 208 2.01 35.86 10.04
N PRO A 209 2.95 35.88 9.07
CA PRO A 209 2.66 35.48 7.70
C PRO A 209 2.05 34.07 7.65
N ALA A 210 1.01 33.88 6.83
CA ALA A 210 0.35 32.61 6.71
C ALA A 210 1.29 31.49 6.29
N ARG A 211 1.28 30.37 7.02
CA ARG A 211 1.94 29.11 6.67
C ARG A 211 0.94 27.98 6.85
N ALA A 212 0.59 27.33 5.78
CA ALA A 212 -0.28 26.15 5.81
C ALA A 212 0.46 24.96 5.20
N MET A 213 0.41 23.82 5.88
CA MET A 213 1.01 22.56 5.43
C MET A 213 -0.01 21.80 4.58
N ILE A 214 0.40 21.35 3.40
CA ILE A 214 -0.39 20.43 2.57
C ILE A 214 -0.16 19.01 3.08
N PHE A 215 -1.20 18.37 3.59
CA PHE A 215 -1.09 16.98 4.03
C PHE A 215 -1.75 15.99 3.03
N ASP A 216 -2.67 16.46 2.17
CA ASP A 216 -3.22 15.66 1.08
C ASP A 216 -3.66 16.52 -0.11
N SER A 217 -3.77 15.92 -1.30
CA SER A 217 -4.30 16.55 -2.51
C SER A 217 -5.08 15.54 -3.33
N VAL A 218 -6.26 15.94 -3.80
CA VAL A 218 -7.16 15.11 -4.61
C VAL A 218 -7.55 15.86 -5.88
N TYR A 219 -7.51 15.17 -7.01
CA TYR A 219 -8.05 15.71 -8.23
C TYR A 219 -9.55 15.42 -8.34
N ASP A 220 -10.35 16.46 -8.47
CA ASP A 220 -11.77 16.41 -8.76
C ASP A 220 -11.99 16.86 -10.21
N SER A 221 -12.73 16.07 -10.99
CA SER A 221 -12.95 16.35 -12.43
C SER A 221 -13.67 17.68 -12.70
N TYR A 222 -14.43 18.19 -11.73
CA TYR A 222 -15.20 19.43 -11.83
C TYR A 222 -14.50 20.63 -11.19
N ARG A 223 -13.80 20.41 -10.06
CA ARG A 223 -13.19 21.46 -9.24
C ARG A 223 -11.69 21.63 -9.49
N GLY A 224 -11.08 20.69 -10.20
CA GLY A 224 -9.62 20.60 -10.33
C GLY A 224 -8.96 20.04 -9.08
N VAL A 225 -7.75 20.50 -8.75
CA VAL A 225 -7.03 20.04 -7.56
C VAL A 225 -7.65 20.63 -6.29
N VAL A 226 -8.12 19.76 -5.42
CA VAL A 226 -8.54 20.07 -4.05
C VAL A 226 -7.36 19.74 -3.13
N THR A 227 -6.83 20.75 -2.47
CA THR A 227 -5.66 20.63 -1.58
C THR A 227 -6.11 20.69 -0.14
N TYR A 228 -5.84 19.65 0.64
CA TYR A 228 -6.12 19.63 2.08
C TYR A 228 -4.95 20.19 2.86
N VAL A 229 -5.25 21.12 3.75
CA VAL A 229 -4.25 21.88 4.48
C VAL A 229 -4.55 21.97 5.96
N ARG A 230 -3.49 22.12 6.75
CA ARG A 230 -3.52 22.59 8.11
C ARG A 230 -2.81 23.94 8.19
N VAL A 231 -3.48 24.96 8.72
CA VAL A 231 -2.87 26.27 8.96
C VAL A 231 -2.06 26.22 10.26
N VAL A 232 -0.76 26.51 10.16
CA VAL A 232 0.15 26.54 11.31
C VAL A 232 0.26 27.95 11.84
N ASP A 233 0.49 28.95 10.99
CA ASP A 233 0.56 30.37 11.37
C ASP A 233 -0.30 31.23 10.45
N GLY A 234 -0.71 32.37 10.97
CA GLY A 234 -1.45 33.36 10.21
C GLY A 234 -2.85 32.92 9.84
N GLN A 235 -3.34 33.42 8.73
CA GLN A 235 -4.67 33.14 8.19
C GLN A 235 -4.64 33.13 6.66
N LEU A 236 -5.36 32.21 6.05
CA LEU A 236 -5.65 32.19 4.61
C LEU A 236 -7.10 32.63 4.38
N ASN A 237 -7.31 33.50 3.38
CA ASN A 237 -8.62 34.06 3.08
C ASN A 237 -9.06 33.75 1.66
N LYS A 238 -10.36 33.67 1.44
CA LYS A 238 -10.96 33.50 0.12
C LYS A 238 -10.52 34.63 -0.82
N ARG A 239 -10.27 34.28 -2.10
CA ARG A 239 -9.80 35.18 -3.16
C ARG A 239 -8.41 35.78 -2.94
N GLU A 240 -7.68 35.27 -1.95
CA GLU A 240 -6.30 35.64 -1.74
C GLU A 240 -5.38 34.96 -2.79
N ARG A 241 -4.29 35.63 -3.18
CA ARG A 241 -3.24 35.00 -3.97
C ARG A 241 -2.23 34.35 -3.06
N ILE A 242 -1.99 33.07 -3.31
CA ILE A 242 -1.07 32.23 -2.56
C ILE A 242 0.12 31.81 -3.41
N ARG A 243 1.19 31.37 -2.73
CA ARG A 243 2.38 30.78 -3.32
C ARG A 243 2.66 29.42 -2.68
N MET A 244 2.90 28.42 -3.50
CA MET A 244 3.49 27.14 -3.11
C MET A 244 5.00 27.35 -2.93
N MET A 245 5.55 27.05 -1.76
CA MET A 245 6.93 27.45 -1.45
C MET A 245 7.98 26.58 -2.15
N SER A 246 7.70 25.29 -2.37
CA SER A 246 8.64 24.36 -3.03
C SER A 246 8.72 24.58 -4.53
N THR A 247 7.57 24.77 -5.18
CA THR A 247 7.48 24.93 -6.64
C THR A 247 7.56 26.39 -7.09
N GLY A 248 7.32 27.34 -6.18
CA GLY A 248 7.19 28.77 -6.50
C GLY A 248 5.90 29.13 -7.26
N ALA A 249 5.03 28.15 -7.53
CA ALA A 249 3.79 28.37 -8.25
C ALA A 249 2.84 29.29 -7.47
N THR A 250 2.19 30.22 -8.19
CA THR A 250 1.28 31.19 -7.58
C THR A 250 -0.14 31.01 -8.13
N HIS A 251 -1.12 30.97 -7.24
CA HIS A 251 -2.51 30.73 -7.59
C HIS A 251 -3.44 31.65 -6.81
N GLU A 252 -4.65 31.84 -7.30
CA GLU A 252 -5.73 32.49 -6.57
C GLU A 252 -6.57 31.43 -5.86
N LEU A 253 -6.93 31.68 -4.60
CA LEU A 253 -7.86 30.85 -3.85
C LEU A 253 -9.29 31.09 -4.34
N LEU A 254 -9.79 30.19 -5.20
CA LEU A 254 -11.15 30.25 -5.72
C LEU A 254 -12.17 29.89 -4.63
N GLU A 255 -11.86 28.87 -3.85
CA GLU A 255 -12.66 28.41 -2.73
C GLU A 255 -11.76 27.96 -1.58
N ILE A 256 -12.19 28.20 -0.36
CA ILE A 256 -11.58 27.75 0.89
C ILE A 256 -12.71 27.26 1.80
N GLY A 257 -12.49 26.21 2.57
CA GLY A 257 -13.53 25.69 3.44
C GLY A 257 -13.07 24.51 4.30
N VAL A 258 -14.02 23.89 4.95
CA VAL A 258 -13.83 22.74 5.85
C VAL A 258 -14.69 21.57 5.42
N SER A 259 -14.32 20.36 5.82
CA SER A 259 -15.11 19.14 5.58
C SER A 259 -15.89 18.77 6.85
N SER A 260 -17.23 18.68 6.76
CA SER A 260 -18.08 18.38 7.92
C SER A 260 -19.34 17.56 7.53
N PRO A 261 -19.28 16.32 7.19
CA PRO A 261 -18.23 15.59 6.47
C PRO A 261 -18.11 16.05 5.00
N GLU A 262 -19.15 16.69 4.46
CA GLU A 262 -19.11 17.26 3.11
C GLU A 262 -18.38 18.61 3.10
N MET A 263 -17.83 18.96 1.94
CA MET A 263 -17.13 20.22 1.74
C MET A 263 -18.07 21.40 1.97
N THR A 264 -17.76 22.23 2.95
CA THR A 264 -18.52 23.44 3.30
C THR A 264 -17.63 24.65 3.10
N PRO A 265 -17.95 25.56 2.14
CA PRO A 265 -17.19 26.79 1.93
C PRO A 265 -17.17 27.70 3.15
N ALA A 266 -16.04 28.38 3.37
CA ALA A 266 -15.82 29.35 4.42
C ALA A 266 -15.16 30.62 3.86
N ASP A 267 -15.04 31.66 4.69
CA ASP A 267 -14.37 32.91 4.31
C ASP A 267 -12.85 32.82 4.47
N GLY A 268 -12.37 31.91 5.29
CA GLY A 268 -10.94 31.68 5.53
C GLY A 268 -10.67 30.53 6.49
N LEU A 269 -9.39 30.27 6.74
CA LEU A 269 -8.89 29.33 7.76
C LEU A 269 -7.83 30.03 8.59
N GLY A 270 -7.96 29.94 9.93
CA GLY A 270 -7.04 30.50 10.91
C GLY A 270 -6.10 29.44 11.50
N VAL A 271 -5.27 29.86 12.46
CA VAL A 271 -4.30 29.00 13.15
C VAL A 271 -4.95 27.73 13.69
N GLY A 272 -4.36 26.58 13.43
CA GLY A 272 -4.82 25.27 13.88
C GLY A 272 -5.94 24.67 13.06
N GLU A 273 -6.59 25.41 12.18
CA GLU A 273 -7.70 24.88 11.40
C GLU A 273 -7.24 23.97 10.29
N VAL A 274 -7.98 22.87 10.11
CA VAL A 274 -7.84 21.90 9.03
C VAL A 274 -8.97 22.13 8.03
N GLY A 275 -8.63 22.24 6.75
CA GLY A 275 -9.62 22.49 5.72
C GLY A 275 -9.10 22.18 4.32
N TYR A 276 -9.82 22.64 3.31
CA TYR A 276 -9.48 22.46 1.92
C TYR A 276 -9.36 23.79 1.16
N LEU A 277 -8.55 23.76 0.11
CA LEU A 277 -8.33 24.86 -0.82
C LEU A 277 -8.60 24.39 -2.26
N ILE A 278 -9.29 25.21 -3.04
CA ILE A 278 -9.48 25.03 -4.48
C ILE A 278 -8.84 26.21 -5.19
N THR A 279 -7.85 25.93 -6.03
CA THR A 279 -7.05 26.95 -6.71
C THR A 279 -7.22 26.93 -8.22
N GLY A 280 -8.03 26.01 -8.77
CA GLY A 280 -8.17 25.82 -10.22
C GLY A 280 -6.94 25.23 -10.91
N VAL A 281 -5.95 24.76 -10.14
CA VAL A 281 -4.80 24.00 -10.64
C VAL A 281 -5.30 22.71 -11.27
N LYS A 282 -4.79 22.40 -12.46
CA LYS A 282 -5.11 21.15 -13.17
C LYS A 282 -4.03 20.08 -13.04
N ASP A 283 -2.87 20.45 -12.52
CA ASP A 283 -1.71 19.56 -12.36
C ASP A 283 -1.32 19.48 -10.88
N VAL A 284 -1.58 18.31 -10.26
CA VAL A 284 -1.27 18.06 -8.83
C VAL A 284 0.22 18.22 -8.53
N ARG A 285 1.10 18.04 -9.51
CA ARG A 285 2.55 18.27 -9.32
C ARG A 285 2.89 19.70 -8.91
N GLN A 286 1.97 20.66 -9.12
CA GLN A 286 2.10 22.05 -8.64
C GLN A 286 1.64 22.22 -7.18
N SER A 287 0.90 21.25 -6.63
CA SER A 287 0.41 21.22 -5.25
C SER A 287 0.93 19.95 -4.56
N LYS A 288 2.25 19.88 -4.39
CA LYS A 288 2.88 18.72 -3.77
C LYS A 288 2.46 18.60 -2.32
N VAL A 289 2.12 17.38 -1.92
CA VAL A 289 1.89 17.08 -0.51
C VAL A 289 3.19 17.29 0.27
N GLY A 290 3.09 17.86 1.47
CA GLY A 290 4.23 18.29 2.29
C GLY A 290 4.79 19.67 1.95
N ASP A 291 4.30 20.33 0.89
CA ASP A 291 4.67 21.70 0.59
C ASP A 291 4.00 22.69 1.57
N THR A 292 4.56 23.86 1.66
CA THR A 292 4.03 24.97 2.45
C THR A 292 3.35 25.98 1.54
N ILE A 293 2.12 26.32 1.89
CA ILE A 293 1.38 27.42 1.26
C ILE A 293 1.55 28.69 2.09
N THR A 294 1.83 29.77 1.41
CA THR A 294 1.91 31.11 2.02
C THR A 294 1.17 32.15 1.19
N SER A 295 0.80 33.28 1.83
CA SER A 295 0.24 34.43 1.11
C SER A 295 1.27 35.04 0.15
N LEU A 296 0.84 35.46 -1.04
CA LEU A 296 1.75 36.12 -1.99
C LEU A 296 2.11 37.54 -1.51
N SER A 297 1.20 38.24 -0.86
CA SER A 297 1.35 39.66 -0.45
C SER A 297 2.19 39.84 0.82
N LYS A 298 2.04 38.91 1.79
CA LYS A 298 2.74 38.88 3.08
C LYS A 298 3.28 37.48 3.32
N GLY A 299 4.10 36.97 2.36
CA GLY A 299 4.59 35.61 2.38
C GLY A 299 5.61 35.33 3.46
N ALA A 300 5.55 34.14 4.02
CA ALA A 300 6.60 33.61 4.88
C ALA A 300 7.88 33.35 4.04
N THR A 301 9.02 33.45 4.72
CA THR A 301 10.35 33.20 4.14
C THR A 301 10.81 31.76 4.35
N GLU A 302 10.30 31.08 5.38
CA GLU A 302 10.69 29.73 5.77
C GLU A 302 9.52 28.75 5.59
N ALA A 303 9.78 27.67 4.86
CA ALA A 303 8.83 26.58 4.71
C ALA A 303 8.73 25.75 6.01
N LEU A 304 7.60 25.08 6.19
CA LEU A 304 7.44 24.08 7.23
C LEU A 304 8.30 22.85 6.88
N GLY A 305 8.99 22.29 7.87
CA GLY A 305 9.87 21.15 7.66
C GLY A 305 9.13 19.81 7.77
N GLY A 306 9.86 18.73 7.45
CA GLY A 306 9.45 17.38 7.85
C GLY A 306 8.90 16.46 6.75
N TYR A 307 8.90 16.89 5.48
CA TYR A 307 8.37 16.06 4.41
C TYR A 307 9.46 15.37 3.57
N LYS A 308 9.25 14.07 3.28
CA LYS A 308 10.04 13.28 2.34
C LYS A 308 9.15 12.74 1.23
N ASP A 309 9.59 12.81 -0.01
CA ASP A 309 8.86 12.19 -1.12
C ASP A 309 8.85 10.66 -0.95
N PRO A 310 7.70 9.99 -1.16
CA PRO A 310 7.64 8.54 -1.14
C PRO A 310 8.46 7.97 -2.29
N LYS A 311 9.25 6.96 -2.00
CA LYS A 311 9.99 6.24 -3.04
C LYS A 311 9.33 4.90 -3.30
N PRO A 312 9.05 4.55 -4.56
CA PRO A 312 8.54 3.23 -4.88
C PRO A 312 9.58 2.16 -4.53
N MET A 313 9.10 1.08 -3.95
CA MET A 313 9.95 -0.06 -3.54
C MET A 313 9.77 -1.27 -4.45
N VAL A 314 8.61 -1.38 -5.08
CA VAL A 314 8.21 -2.51 -5.92
C VAL A 314 7.83 -2.01 -7.30
N PHE A 315 8.27 -2.69 -8.34
CA PHE A 315 7.98 -2.35 -9.73
C PHE A 315 7.31 -3.53 -10.45
N SER A 316 6.33 -3.23 -11.29
CA SER A 316 5.68 -4.20 -12.18
C SER A 316 5.40 -3.57 -13.53
N GLY A 317 5.49 -4.34 -14.59
CA GLY A 317 5.02 -3.93 -15.92
C GLY A 317 3.50 -4.09 -15.99
N LEU A 318 2.79 -3.08 -16.44
CA LEU A 318 1.36 -3.12 -16.72
C LEU A 318 1.13 -2.99 -18.22
N TYR A 319 0.49 -3.98 -18.81
CA TYR A 319 0.23 -4.04 -20.25
C TYR A 319 -1.27 -4.21 -20.50
N PRO A 320 -1.86 -3.47 -21.45
CA PRO A 320 -3.25 -3.71 -21.82
C PRO A 320 -3.36 -5.06 -22.56
N LEU A 321 -4.46 -5.77 -22.34
CA LEU A 321 -4.73 -7.03 -23.04
C LEU A 321 -4.91 -6.80 -24.54
N ASP A 322 -5.59 -5.72 -24.93
CA ASP A 322 -5.65 -5.24 -26.31
C ASP A 322 -4.66 -4.06 -26.48
N GLY A 323 -3.73 -4.18 -27.41
CA GLY A 323 -2.72 -3.14 -27.68
C GLY A 323 -3.32 -1.81 -28.12
N SER A 324 -4.58 -1.76 -28.58
CA SER A 324 -5.31 -0.53 -28.89
C SER A 324 -5.63 0.32 -27.66
N ASP A 325 -5.67 -0.29 -26.46
CA ASP A 325 -6.01 0.38 -25.19
C ASP A 325 -4.78 1.05 -24.53
N TYR A 326 -3.61 1.01 -25.17
CA TYR A 326 -2.40 1.65 -24.64
C TYR A 326 -2.56 3.17 -24.37
N PRO A 327 -3.21 3.97 -25.27
CA PRO A 327 -3.47 5.38 -24.98
C PRO A 327 -4.40 5.57 -23.77
N ASP A 328 -5.41 4.70 -23.62
CA ASP A 328 -6.39 4.78 -22.53
C ASP A 328 -5.74 4.40 -21.19
N LEU A 329 -4.83 3.40 -21.20
CA LEU A 329 -4.02 3.06 -20.03
C LEU A 329 -3.13 4.22 -19.59
N ARG A 330 -2.52 4.93 -20.54
CA ARG A 330 -1.72 6.13 -20.23
C ARG A 330 -2.57 7.21 -19.57
N GLU A 331 -3.74 7.52 -20.15
CA GLU A 331 -4.64 8.52 -19.60
C GLU A 331 -5.14 8.12 -18.20
N ALA A 332 -5.42 6.84 -17.98
CA ALA A 332 -5.84 6.33 -16.69
C ALA A 332 -4.72 6.45 -15.63
N LEU A 333 -3.48 6.09 -15.99
CA LEU A 333 -2.32 6.25 -15.11
C LEU A 333 -2.04 7.72 -14.79
N ASP A 334 -2.14 8.63 -15.77
CA ASP A 334 -2.05 10.08 -15.58
C ASP A 334 -3.08 10.56 -14.53
N LYS A 335 -4.34 10.11 -14.65
CA LYS A 335 -5.41 10.46 -13.72
C LYS A 335 -5.20 9.88 -12.32
N LEU A 336 -4.73 8.63 -12.22
CA LEU A 336 -4.43 8.02 -10.91
C LEU A 336 -3.26 8.72 -10.23
N GLN A 337 -2.21 9.07 -10.96
CA GLN A 337 -1.04 9.80 -10.44
C GLN A 337 -1.42 11.18 -9.86
N LEU A 338 -2.50 11.79 -10.38
CA LEU A 338 -3.03 13.03 -9.81
C LEU A 338 -3.54 12.86 -8.37
N ASN A 339 -3.97 11.65 -8.01
CA ASN A 339 -4.51 11.33 -6.69
C ASN A 339 -3.54 10.53 -5.82
N ASP A 340 -2.40 10.12 -6.38
CA ASP A 340 -1.44 9.25 -5.72
C ASP A 340 -0.01 9.70 -6.03
N ALA A 341 0.57 10.44 -5.10
CA ALA A 341 1.92 10.99 -5.25
C ALA A 341 3.02 9.91 -5.24
N ALA A 342 2.71 8.70 -4.77
CA ALA A 342 3.64 7.58 -4.73
C ALA A 342 3.68 6.80 -6.04
N LEU A 343 2.66 6.95 -6.89
CA LEU A 343 2.58 6.28 -8.18
C LEU A 343 3.53 6.93 -9.18
N VAL A 344 4.54 6.17 -9.63
CA VAL A 344 5.44 6.57 -10.70
C VAL A 344 5.33 5.58 -11.85
N TYR A 345 5.42 6.05 -13.09
CA TYR A 345 5.41 5.16 -14.23
C TYR A 345 6.22 5.73 -15.40
N GLU A 346 6.73 4.85 -16.22
CA GLU A 346 7.45 5.17 -17.45
C GLU A 346 7.02 4.21 -18.58
N PRO A 347 7.05 4.64 -19.84
CA PRO A 347 6.74 3.77 -20.96
C PRO A 347 7.69 2.58 -21.02
N GLU A 348 7.15 1.40 -21.24
CA GLU A 348 7.90 0.16 -21.40
C GLU A 348 7.42 -0.59 -22.64
N THR A 349 8.33 -1.34 -23.27
CA THR A 349 8.01 -2.21 -24.41
C THR A 349 8.50 -3.60 -24.13
N SER A 350 7.59 -4.57 -24.17
CA SER A 350 7.89 -5.98 -24.07
C SER A 350 7.81 -6.64 -25.45
N ALA A 351 8.78 -7.47 -25.77
CA ALA A 351 8.74 -8.26 -27.01
C ALA A 351 7.55 -9.24 -27.05
N ALA A 352 7.08 -9.68 -25.88
CA ALA A 352 5.98 -10.62 -25.75
C ALA A 352 4.61 -9.94 -25.60
N LEU A 353 4.54 -8.79 -24.88
CA LEU A 353 3.28 -8.14 -24.47
C LEU A 353 3.00 -6.83 -25.23
N GLY A 354 3.97 -6.33 -26.00
CA GLY A 354 3.84 -5.07 -26.74
C GLY A 354 4.12 -3.84 -25.88
N PHE A 355 3.36 -2.77 -26.11
CA PHE A 355 3.51 -1.50 -25.38
C PHE A 355 2.76 -1.51 -24.07
N GLY A 356 3.41 -1.04 -23.02
CA GLY A 356 2.87 -0.92 -21.67
C GLY A 356 3.62 0.13 -20.85
N PHE A 357 3.53 0.01 -19.54
CA PHE A 357 4.20 0.92 -18.62
C PHE A 357 4.88 0.12 -17.50
N ARG A 358 6.09 0.54 -17.17
CA ARG A 358 6.78 0.15 -15.93
C ARG A 358 6.26 1.03 -14.82
N VAL A 359 5.61 0.44 -13.83
CA VAL A 359 4.94 1.16 -12.75
C VAL A 359 5.58 0.83 -11.42
N GLY A 360 5.89 1.86 -10.64
CA GLY A 360 6.45 1.74 -9.30
C GLY A 360 5.38 1.95 -8.23
N PHE A 361 5.43 1.11 -7.20
CA PHE A 361 4.47 1.02 -6.10
C PHE A 361 5.16 1.03 -4.74
N LEU A 362 4.46 1.44 -3.70
CA LEU A 362 4.96 1.37 -2.31
C LEU A 362 5.09 -0.07 -1.81
N GLY A 363 4.18 -0.94 -2.21
CA GLY A 363 4.15 -2.35 -1.85
C GLY A 363 3.14 -3.13 -2.68
N LEU A 364 2.86 -4.37 -2.29
CA LEU A 364 1.93 -5.25 -3.02
C LEU A 364 0.48 -4.83 -2.94
N LEU A 365 0.01 -4.41 -1.77
CA LEU A 365 -1.36 -3.94 -1.62
C LEU A 365 -1.59 -2.68 -2.46
N HIS A 366 -0.59 -1.80 -2.53
CA HIS A 366 -0.66 -0.63 -3.39
C HIS A 366 -0.77 -1.03 -4.88
N LEU A 367 0.03 -2.02 -5.34
CA LEU A 367 -0.07 -2.58 -6.69
C LEU A 367 -1.48 -3.14 -6.97
N ASP A 368 -2.00 -3.95 -6.06
CA ASP A 368 -3.33 -4.55 -6.20
C ASP A 368 -4.45 -3.51 -6.25
N VAL A 369 -4.36 -2.48 -5.40
CA VAL A 369 -5.32 -1.37 -5.39
C VAL A 369 -5.30 -0.61 -6.71
N ILE A 370 -4.12 -0.23 -7.21
CA ILE A 370 -3.98 0.51 -8.48
C ILE A 370 -4.48 -0.33 -9.65
N ARG A 371 -4.12 -1.62 -9.71
CA ARG A 371 -4.62 -2.53 -10.76
C ARG A 371 -6.14 -2.62 -10.74
N GLU A 372 -6.73 -2.87 -9.57
CA GLU A 372 -8.18 -2.98 -9.43
C GLU A 372 -8.92 -1.68 -9.77
N ARG A 373 -8.33 -0.52 -9.46
CA ARG A 373 -8.85 0.78 -9.87
C ARG A 373 -8.80 0.97 -11.38
N LEU A 374 -7.69 0.59 -12.04
CA LEU A 374 -7.58 0.63 -13.50
C LEU A 374 -8.63 -0.25 -14.17
N GLU A 375 -8.89 -1.44 -13.62
CA GLU A 375 -9.90 -2.36 -14.13
C GLU A 375 -11.33 -1.84 -13.90
N ARG A 376 -11.67 -1.33 -12.70
CA ARG A 376 -13.04 -0.95 -12.33
C ARG A 376 -13.42 0.48 -12.75
N GLU A 377 -12.54 1.45 -12.52
CA GLU A 377 -12.84 2.87 -12.78
C GLU A 377 -12.67 3.23 -14.27
N PHE A 378 -11.74 2.55 -14.95
CA PHE A 378 -11.41 2.86 -16.36
C PHE A 378 -11.77 1.73 -17.33
N GLY A 379 -12.23 0.58 -16.85
CA GLY A 379 -12.68 -0.54 -17.69
C GLY A 379 -11.55 -1.23 -18.47
N LEU A 380 -10.30 -1.14 -18.00
CA LEU A 380 -9.12 -1.69 -18.68
C LEU A 380 -8.88 -3.14 -18.25
N GLU A 381 -8.67 -4.02 -19.23
CA GLU A 381 -8.19 -5.39 -18.96
C GLU A 381 -6.66 -5.41 -19.06
N LEU A 382 -5.99 -5.77 -17.95
CA LEU A 382 -4.54 -5.61 -17.80
C LEU A 382 -3.81 -6.93 -17.51
N ILE A 383 -2.60 -7.03 -18.07
CA ILE A 383 -1.61 -8.04 -17.69
C ILE A 383 -0.56 -7.33 -16.83
N ALA A 384 -0.40 -7.80 -15.59
CA ALA A 384 0.69 -7.39 -14.72
C ALA A 384 1.83 -8.41 -14.79
N THR A 385 3.08 -7.95 -14.90
CA THR A 385 4.25 -8.82 -14.76
C THR A 385 4.57 -9.06 -13.29
N ALA A 386 5.41 -10.06 -13.01
CA ALA A 386 5.85 -10.34 -11.65
C ALA A 386 6.47 -9.07 -11.00
N PRO A 387 6.02 -8.70 -9.79
CA PRO A 387 6.60 -7.57 -9.08
C PRO A 387 8.07 -7.85 -8.78
N ASN A 388 8.91 -6.85 -8.89
CA ASN A 388 10.32 -6.95 -8.53
C ASN A 388 10.79 -5.67 -7.85
N VAL A 389 11.92 -5.78 -7.16
CA VAL A 389 12.56 -4.69 -6.45
C VAL A 389 13.63 -4.02 -7.31
N VAL A 390 14.12 -2.88 -6.88
CA VAL A 390 15.22 -2.18 -7.54
C VAL A 390 16.55 -2.81 -7.15
N TYR A 391 17.36 -3.17 -8.13
CA TYR A 391 18.72 -3.66 -7.91
C TYR A 391 19.72 -2.62 -8.38
N ARG A 392 20.85 -2.50 -7.68
CA ARG A 392 22.01 -1.73 -8.12
C ARG A 392 23.14 -2.69 -8.47
N VAL A 393 23.60 -2.63 -9.71
CA VAL A 393 24.62 -3.52 -10.26
C VAL A 393 25.89 -2.74 -10.51
N GLU A 394 26.98 -3.15 -9.89
CA GLU A 394 28.32 -2.63 -10.10
C GLU A 394 29.07 -3.54 -11.07
N MET A 395 29.55 -2.97 -12.17
CA MET A 395 30.34 -3.70 -13.18
C MET A 395 31.82 -3.64 -12.84
N GLU A 396 32.64 -4.61 -13.35
CA GLU A 396 34.10 -4.61 -13.15
C GLU A 396 34.80 -3.34 -13.72
N ASP A 397 34.19 -2.64 -14.67
CA ASP A 397 34.70 -1.39 -15.22
C ASP A 397 34.37 -0.15 -14.38
N GLY A 398 33.68 -0.33 -13.26
CA GLY A 398 33.27 0.73 -12.34
C GLY A 398 31.97 1.44 -12.74
N THR A 399 31.27 0.98 -13.77
CA THR A 399 29.94 1.52 -14.12
C THR A 399 28.86 0.97 -13.18
N GLU A 400 27.90 1.81 -12.81
CA GLU A 400 26.75 1.43 -11.99
C GLU A 400 25.46 1.46 -12.81
N HIS A 401 24.64 0.43 -12.66
CA HIS A 401 23.33 0.32 -13.28
C HIS A 401 22.25 0.15 -12.22
N THR A 402 21.19 0.96 -12.31
CA THR A 402 19.95 0.76 -11.54
C THR A 402 19.00 -0.06 -12.38
N VAL A 403 18.60 -1.22 -11.88
CA VAL A 403 17.76 -2.19 -12.59
C VAL A 403 16.40 -2.26 -11.92
N THR A 404 15.38 -1.73 -12.58
CA THR A 404 13.97 -1.81 -12.18
C THR A 404 13.24 -2.92 -12.93
N ASN A 405 13.74 -3.28 -14.12
CA ASN A 405 13.22 -4.36 -14.95
C ASN A 405 14.25 -5.49 -15.05
N PRO A 406 13.90 -6.74 -14.67
CA PRO A 406 14.82 -7.88 -14.81
C PRO A 406 15.35 -8.11 -16.23
N SER A 407 14.60 -7.74 -17.28
CA SER A 407 15.05 -7.88 -18.67
C SER A 407 16.27 -7.01 -18.98
N GLU A 408 16.42 -5.87 -18.28
CA GLU A 408 17.52 -4.91 -18.45
C GLU A 408 18.73 -5.21 -17.55
N PHE A 409 18.71 -6.34 -16.86
CA PHE A 409 19.85 -6.76 -16.04
C PHE A 409 21.10 -6.87 -16.93
N PRO A 410 22.20 -6.15 -16.60
CA PRO A 410 23.34 -6.03 -17.49
C PRO A 410 24.00 -7.39 -17.78
N GLU A 411 24.41 -7.56 -19.04
CA GLU A 411 25.22 -8.69 -19.47
C GLU A 411 26.70 -8.29 -19.41
N GLY A 412 27.55 -9.17 -18.89
CA GLY A 412 28.99 -8.90 -18.80
C GLY A 412 29.59 -9.34 -17.47
N LYS A 413 30.74 -8.76 -17.15
CA LYS A 413 31.43 -9.04 -15.88
C LYS A 413 30.92 -8.11 -14.78
N ILE A 414 30.09 -8.67 -13.91
CA ILE A 414 29.51 -8.01 -12.76
C ILE A 414 30.45 -8.18 -11.57
N ASP A 415 30.80 -7.09 -10.90
CA ASP A 415 31.55 -7.11 -9.64
C ASP A 415 30.61 -7.41 -8.47
N LYS A 416 29.57 -6.57 -8.29
CA LYS A 416 28.60 -6.73 -7.19
C LYS A 416 27.19 -6.43 -7.63
N VAL A 417 26.24 -7.11 -7.00
CA VAL A 417 24.82 -6.79 -7.11
C VAL A 417 24.30 -6.44 -5.73
N HIS A 418 23.67 -5.29 -5.60
CA HIS A 418 23.04 -4.82 -4.36
C HIS A 418 21.52 -4.98 -4.46
N GLU A 419 20.95 -5.52 -3.39
CA GLU A 419 19.50 -5.66 -3.24
C GLU A 419 19.01 -4.85 -2.03
N PRO A 420 17.80 -4.27 -2.08
CA PRO A 420 17.23 -3.55 -0.96
C PRO A 420 16.90 -4.53 0.18
N VAL A 421 17.18 -4.09 1.39
CA VAL A 421 16.86 -4.82 2.62
C VAL A 421 15.93 -4.02 3.51
N VAL A 422 15.12 -4.73 4.25
CA VAL A 422 14.20 -4.19 5.23
C VAL A 422 14.44 -4.76 6.61
N ARG A 423 14.15 -3.99 7.62
CA ARG A 423 13.95 -4.48 8.98
C ARG A 423 12.51 -4.94 9.10
N ALA A 424 12.31 -6.24 9.20
CA ALA A 424 11.03 -6.88 9.41
C ALA A 424 10.82 -7.12 10.91
N THR A 425 9.71 -6.64 11.45
CA THR A 425 9.26 -6.85 12.83
C THR A 425 8.05 -7.77 12.82
N VAL A 426 8.20 -8.94 13.40
CA VAL A 426 7.14 -9.94 13.54
C VAL A 426 6.70 -10.02 14.98
N LEU A 427 5.42 -9.79 15.22
CA LEU A 427 4.80 -9.96 16.52
C LEU A 427 3.91 -11.20 16.51
N ALA A 428 4.11 -12.11 17.44
CA ALA A 428 3.40 -13.39 17.49
C ALA A 428 3.37 -13.99 18.91
N PRO A 429 2.47 -14.96 19.16
CA PRO A 429 2.56 -15.81 20.34
C PRO A 429 3.88 -16.61 20.37
N SER A 430 4.44 -16.78 21.57
CA SER A 430 5.75 -17.42 21.78
C SER A 430 5.82 -18.86 21.25
N GLU A 431 4.69 -19.58 21.16
CA GLU A 431 4.63 -20.94 20.60
C GLU A 431 5.05 -21.00 19.11
N PHE A 432 4.98 -19.90 18.37
CA PHE A 432 5.31 -19.84 16.93
C PHE A 432 6.75 -19.38 16.64
N ILE A 433 7.57 -19.08 17.65
CA ILE A 433 8.96 -18.60 17.46
C ILE A 433 9.73 -19.49 16.48
N GLY A 434 9.70 -20.81 16.69
CA GLY A 434 10.44 -21.76 15.85
C GLY A 434 10.01 -21.71 14.37
N ALA A 435 8.70 -21.65 14.11
CA ALA A 435 8.17 -21.59 12.75
C ALA A 435 8.51 -20.27 12.04
N ILE A 436 8.49 -19.16 12.79
CA ILE A 436 8.86 -17.82 12.28
C ILE A 436 10.35 -17.76 11.96
N MET A 437 11.19 -18.25 12.87
CA MET A 437 12.64 -18.28 12.66
C MET A 437 13.02 -19.12 11.44
N GLU A 438 12.42 -20.31 11.29
CA GLU A 438 12.61 -21.17 10.12
C GLU A 438 12.20 -20.45 8.82
N LEU A 439 11.02 -19.79 8.81
CA LEU A 439 10.55 -19.03 7.65
C LEU A 439 11.54 -17.92 7.28
N CYS A 440 11.94 -17.10 8.25
CA CYS A 440 12.86 -15.98 8.01
C CYS A 440 14.25 -16.46 7.54
N GLN A 441 14.79 -17.54 8.11
CA GLN A 441 16.07 -18.12 7.70
C GLN A 441 16.01 -18.65 6.25
N ASN A 442 14.92 -19.35 5.88
CA ASN A 442 14.70 -19.81 4.51
C ASN A 442 14.58 -18.65 3.50
N ARG A 443 14.23 -17.46 3.98
CA ARG A 443 14.18 -16.20 3.21
C ARG A 443 15.44 -15.35 3.34
N ARG A 444 16.59 -15.95 3.67
CA ARG A 444 17.90 -15.29 3.79
C ARG A 444 17.92 -14.21 4.88
N GLY A 445 17.05 -14.32 5.87
CA GLY A 445 16.95 -13.36 6.95
C GLY A 445 18.07 -13.49 7.97
N THR A 446 18.52 -12.36 8.50
CA THR A 446 19.47 -12.26 9.61
C THR A 446 18.72 -11.76 10.84
N LEU A 447 18.74 -12.53 11.93
CA LEU A 447 18.11 -12.16 13.19
C LEU A 447 18.82 -10.95 13.80
N LEU A 448 18.07 -9.91 14.12
CA LEU A 448 18.55 -8.70 14.80
C LEU A 448 18.34 -8.78 16.32
N GLY A 449 17.21 -9.32 16.75
CA GLY A 449 16.85 -9.42 18.15
C GLY A 449 15.48 -10.05 18.36
N MET A 450 15.21 -10.36 19.61
CA MET A 450 13.94 -10.91 20.04
C MET A 450 13.66 -10.41 21.46
N ASP A 451 12.50 -9.77 21.64
CA ASP A 451 12.06 -9.21 22.90
C ASP A 451 10.67 -9.73 23.27
N TYR A 452 10.47 -10.07 24.55
CA TYR A 452 9.17 -10.50 25.05
C TYR A 452 8.39 -9.27 25.52
N LEU A 453 7.24 -9.03 24.93
CA LEU A 453 6.31 -7.97 25.35
C LEU A 453 5.45 -8.41 26.55
N SER A 454 5.13 -9.70 26.61
CA SER A 454 4.48 -10.38 27.73
C SER A 454 4.96 -11.83 27.81
N GLU A 455 4.49 -12.61 28.79
CA GLU A 455 4.84 -14.03 28.93
C GLU A 455 4.49 -14.84 27.66
N ASP A 456 3.41 -14.45 26.96
CA ASP A 456 2.87 -15.18 25.82
C ASP A 456 3.21 -14.56 24.46
N ARG A 457 3.74 -13.32 24.39
CA ARG A 457 3.96 -12.58 23.14
C ARG A 457 5.40 -12.14 22.97
N VAL A 458 5.90 -12.32 21.76
CA VAL A 458 7.27 -12.01 21.37
C VAL A 458 7.29 -11.11 20.15
N GLU A 459 8.20 -10.15 20.18
CA GLU A 459 8.61 -9.34 19.03
C GLU A 459 9.92 -9.91 18.49
N ILE A 460 9.93 -10.29 17.21
CA ILE A 460 11.12 -10.86 16.56
C ILE A 460 11.51 -9.94 15.40
N ARG A 461 12.74 -9.45 15.42
CA ARG A 461 13.26 -8.52 14.40
C ARG A 461 14.30 -9.21 13.51
N TYR A 462 14.10 -9.09 12.20
CA TYR A 462 15.00 -9.62 11.18
C TYR A 462 15.38 -8.54 10.17
N THR A 463 16.61 -8.63 9.64
CA THR A 463 16.93 -8.02 8.35
C THR A 463 16.60 -9.04 7.28
N LEU A 464 15.75 -8.66 6.32
CA LEU A 464 15.32 -9.51 5.20
C LEU A 464 15.52 -8.77 3.88
N PRO A 465 15.96 -9.45 2.80
CA PRO A 465 15.88 -8.89 1.46
C PRO A 465 14.43 -8.61 1.07
N LEU A 466 14.14 -7.41 0.57
CA LEU A 466 12.78 -7.02 0.21
C LEU A 466 12.18 -7.98 -0.83
N ALA A 467 12.98 -8.44 -1.79
CA ALA A 467 12.55 -9.42 -2.80
C ALA A 467 12.02 -10.73 -2.21
N GLU A 468 12.45 -11.12 -1.01
CA GLU A 468 11.99 -12.35 -0.34
C GLU A 468 10.67 -12.16 0.42
N ILE A 469 10.25 -10.91 0.64
CA ILE A 469 8.98 -10.56 1.30
C ILE A 469 7.85 -10.36 0.28
N VAL A 470 8.19 -9.75 -0.86
CA VAL A 470 7.23 -9.24 -1.86
C VAL A 470 6.28 -10.31 -2.41
N PHE A 471 6.61 -11.61 -2.41
CA PHE A 471 5.74 -12.60 -3.03
C PHE A 471 4.72 -13.23 -2.07
N ASP A 472 5.16 -14.15 -1.23
CA ASP A 472 4.27 -15.04 -0.47
C ASP A 472 4.64 -15.10 1.02
N PHE A 473 5.57 -14.24 1.46
CA PHE A 473 6.06 -14.28 2.84
C PHE A 473 4.94 -14.04 3.86
N PHE A 474 4.07 -13.07 3.61
CA PHE A 474 2.97 -12.74 4.50
C PHE A 474 1.97 -13.90 4.61
N ASP A 475 1.62 -14.52 3.50
CA ASP A 475 0.68 -15.65 3.47
C ASP A 475 1.27 -16.87 4.17
N GLN A 476 2.56 -17.14 3.96
CA GLN A 476 3.25 -18.21 4.66
C GLN A 476 3.38 -17.93 6.16
N LEU A 477 3.66 -16.70 6.55
CA LEU A 477 3.70 -16.29 7.95
C LEU A 477 2.34 -16.52 8.62
N LYS A 478 1.26 -16.04 8.01
CA LYS A 478 -0.11 -16.26 8.51
C LYS A 478 -0.47 -17.74 8.58
N SER A 479 -0.15 -18.51 7.54
CA SER A 479 -0.42 -19.95 7.50
C SER A 479 0.32 -20.72 8.60
N LYS A 480 1.63 -20.47 8.76
CA LYS A 480 2.47 -21.16 9.76
C LYS A 480 2.13 -20.76 11.20
N THR A 481 1.53 -19.62 11.41
CA THR A 481 1.14 -19.09 12.73
C THR A 481 -0.37 -19.11 12.97
N ARG A 482 -1.14 -19.80 12.15
CA ARG A 482 -2.62 -19.89 12.25
C ARG A 482 -3.31 -18.53 12.25
N GLY A 483 -2.72 -17.54 11.58
CA GLY A 483 -3.23 -16.17 11.52
C GLY A 483 -2.83 -15.27 12.69
N TYR A 484 -2.10 -15.76 13.68
CA TYR A 484 -1.77 -14.99 14.89
C TYR A 484 -0.57 -14.05 14.74
N ALA A 485 0.32 -14.27 13.76
CA ALA A 485 1.45 -13.37 13.58
C ALA A 485 1.05 -12.13 12.77
N SER A 486 1.55 -10.98 13.17
CA SER A 486 1.54 -9.76 12.40
C SER A 486 2.95 -9.39 11.94
N LEU A 487 3.04 -8.70 10.82
CA LEU A 487 4.28 -8.26 10.20
C LEU A 487 4.20 -6.76 9.93
N ASP A 488 5.29 -6.08 10.26
CA ASP A 488 5.60 -4.75 9.78
C ASP A 488 7.03 -4.74 9.23
N TYR A 489 7.34 -3.85 8.29
CA TYR A 489 8.70 -3.74 7.75
C TYR A 489 9.03 -2.31 7.31
N GLU A 490 10.29 -1.94 7.48
CA GLU A 490 10.81 -0.65 7.06
C GLU A 490 12.10 -0.80 6.25
N PRO A 491 12.33 0.02 5.21
CA PRO A 491 13.57 0.01 4.45
C PRO A 491 14.75 0.43 5.32
N THR A 492 15.85 -0.35 5.29
CA THR A 492 17.07 -0.04 6.07
C THR A 492 18.31 0.16 5.21
N GLY A 493 18.21 0.00 3.89
CA GLY A 493 19.32 0.20 2.97
C GLY A 493 19.45 -0.93 1.95
N GLU A 494 20.68 -1.21 1.55
CA GLU A 494 21.02 -2.22 0.55
C GLU A 494 22.09 -3.16 1.10
N GLN A 495 22.09 -4.40 0.62
CA GLN A 495 23.17 -5.38 0.86
C GLN A 495 23.67 -5.98 -0.44
N SER A 496 24.95 -6.34 -0.49
CA SER A 496 25.50 -7.11 -1.61
C SER A 496 25.07 -8.58 -1.53
N ALA A 497 24.61 -9.14 -2.67
CA ALA A 497 24.14 -10.51 -2.74
C ALA A 497 24.54 -11.18 -4.08
N GLN A 498 24.62 -12.52 -4.06
CA GLN A 498 24.89 -13.30 -5.27
C GLN A 498 23.59 -13.53 -6.05
N LEU A 499 23.20 -12.52 -6.81
CA LEU A 499 21.99 -12.55 -7.61
C LEU A 499 22.30 -12.87 -9.08
N VAL A 500 21.40 -13.59 -9.72
CA VAL A 500 21.47 -13.95 -11.13
C VAL A 500 20.13 -13.73 -11.81
N LYS A 501 20.19 -13.35 -13.09
CA LYS A 501 19.00 -13.28 -13.94
C LYS A 501 18.66 -14.67 -14.45
N VAL A 502 17.40 -15.07 -14.29
CA VAL A 502 16.82 -16.27 -14.87
C VAL A 502 15.88 -15.85 -16.00
N ASP A 503 16.24 -16.22 -17.24
CA ASP A 503 15.40 -16.00 -18.42
C ASP A 503 14.57 -17.23 -18.72
N ILE A 504 13.31 -17.03 -19.16
CA ILE A 504 12.45 -18.09 -19.68
C ILE A 504 12.41 -18.01 -21.20
N LEU A 505 12.68 -19.14 -21.84
CA LEU A 505 12.59 -19.26 -23.28
C LEU A 505 11.41 -20.16 -23.66
N LEU A 506 10.55 -19.65 -24.53
CA LEU A 506 9.48 -20.42 -25.16
C LEU A 506 9.85 -20.66 -26.61
N HIS A 507 9.98 -21.92 -26.99
CA HIS A 507 10.36 -22.31 -28.34
C HIS A 507 11.73 -21.77 -28.84
N GLY A 508 12.58 -21.34 -27.91
CA GLY A 508 13.90 -20.77 -28.18
C GLY A 508 13.95 -19.25 -28.05
N ASP A 509 12.80 -18.57 -28.03
CA ASP A 509 12.72 -17.12 -27.89
C ASP A 509 12.59 -16.74 -26.41
N LYS A 510 13.35 -15.73 -25.98
CA LYS A 510 13.24 -15.19 -24.62
C LYS A 510 11.92 -14.46 -24.46
N VAL A 511 11.23 -14.71 -23.35
CA VAL A 511 10.03 -14.00 -22.94
C VAL A 511 10.42 -13.09 -21.77
N ASP A 512 10.60 -11.82 -22.05
CA ASP A 512 11.06 -10.80 -21.12
C ASP A 512 10.15 -10.65 -19.90
N ALA A 513 8.85 -10.75 -20.10
CA ALA A 513 7.84 -10.71 -19.01
C ALA A 513 7.99 -11.82 -17.96
N PHE A 514 8.71 -12.90 -18.27
CA PHE A 514 8.99 -14.00 -17.34
C PHE A 514 10.42 -13.97 -16.78
N SER A 515 11.22 -12.99 -17.16
CA SER A 515 12.57 -12.83 -16.60
C SER A 515 12.50 -12.41 -15.14
N ALA A 516 13.34 -13.00 -14.30
CA ALA A 516 13.40 -12.68 -12.88
C ALA A 516 14.84 -12.63 -12.38
N VAL A 517 15.10 -11.79 -11.39
CA VAL A 517 16.37 -11.77 -10.65
C VAL A 517 16.16 -12.54 -9.34
N THR A 518 17.00 -13.53 -9.09
CA THR A 518 16.91 -14.39 -7.90
C THR A 518 18.29 -14.74 -7.37
N HIS A 519 18.36 -15.18 -6.11
CA HIS A 519 19.61 -15.63 -5.52
C HIS A 519 20.12 -16.90 -6.23
N LYS A 520 21.43 -16.96 -6.48
CA LYS A 520 22.09 -18.04 -7.23
C LYS A 520 21.72 -19.43 -6.73
N ASP A 521 21.65 -19.63 -5.41
CA ASP A 521 21.34 -20.92 -4.80
C ASP A 521 19.88 -21.34 -5.03
N LYS A 522 18.97 -20.38 -5.20
CA LYS A 522 17.54 -20.60 -5.44
C LYS A 522 17.18 -20.67 -6.92
N ALA A 523 18.07 -20.21 -7.80
CA ALA A 523 17.78 -20.05 -9.24
C ALA A 523 17.37 -21.36 -9.93
N TYR A 524 18.01 -22.49 -9.58
CA TYR A 524 17.65 -23.80 -10.12
C TYR A 524 16.24 -24.23 -9.71
N ALA A 525 15.95 -24.18 -8.41
CA ALA A 525 14.63 -24.56 -7.89
C ALA A 525 13.51 -23.66 -8.44
N TYR A 526 13.77 -22.36 -8.56
CA TYR A 526 12.88 -21.39 -9.17
C TYR A 526 12.61 -21.76 -10.65
N GLY A 527 13.66 -21.99 -11.45
CA GLY A 527 13.54 -22.34 -12.85
C GLY A 527 12.76 -23.64 -13.07
N VAL A 528 13.01 -24.69 -12.28
CA VAL A 528 12.29 -25.98 -12.36
C VAL A 528 10.79 -25.79 -12.09
N ARG A 529 10.44 -25.07 -11.01
CA ARG A 529 9.02 -24.81 -10.66
C ARG A 529 8.33 -24.04 -11.76
N LEU A 530 8.96 -22.96 -12.24
CA LEU A 530 8.34 -22.08 -13.23
C LEU A 530 8.09 -22.79 -14.56
N VAL A 531 9.07 -23.55 -15.09
CA VAL A 531 8.87 -24.29 -16.35
C VAL A 531 7.83 -25.40 -16.20
N ALA A 532 7.74 -26.05 -15.04
CA ALA A 532 6.70 -27.04 -14.77
C ALA A 532 5.29 -26.42 -14.76
N LYS A 533 5.14 -25.27 -14.10
CA LYS A 533 3.86 -24.53 -14.02
C LYS A 533 3.44 -24.01 -15.40
N LEU A 534 4.35 -23.42 -16.15
CA LEU A 534 4.11 -22.96 -17.52
C LEU A 534 3.71 -24.12 -18.45
N ARG A 535 4.29 -25.32 -18.29
CA ARG A 535 3.88 -26.49 -19.05
C ARG A 535 2.43 -26.89 -18.83
N GLU A 536 1.92 -26.70 -17.64
CA GLU A 536 0.51 -27.03 -17.30
C GLU A 536 -0.46 -26.01 -17.91
N LEU A 537 -0.06 -24.75 -17.94
CA LEU A 537 -0.90 -23.62 -18.35
C LEU A 537 -0.88 -23.37 -19.86
N ILE A 538 0.28 -23.54 -20.51
CA ILE A 538 0.39 -23.32 -21.95
C ILE A 538 -0.35 -24.44 -22.71
N PRO A 539 -1.36 -24.11 -23.52
CA PRO A 539 -2.15 -25.10 -24.23
C PRO A 539 -1.31 -25.82 -25.29
N ARG A 540 -1.68 -27.07 -25.58
CA ARG A 540 -1.05 -27.84 -26.66
C ARG A 540 -1.33 -27.17 -27.98
N GLN A 541 -0.26 -26.93 -28.75
CA GLN A 541 -0.33 -26.36 -30.08
C GLN A 541 -0.02 -27.38 -31.17
N ASN A 542 -0.07 -26.98 -32.43
CA ASN A 542 0.21 -27.90 -33.57
C ASN A 542 1.68 -28.36 -33.65
N PHE A 543 2.55 -27.74 -32.85
CA PHE A 543 3.99 -28.05 -32.74
C PHE A 543 4.38 -28.25 -31.27
N GLU A 544 5.55 -28.81 -31.03
CA GLU A 544 6.09 -28.93 -29.67
C GLU A 544 6.63 -27.59 -29.20
N VAL A 545 6.26 -27.20 -27.99
CA VAL A 545 6.75 -25.98 -27.34
C VAL A 545 7.72 -26.37 -26.23
N PRO A 546 9.03 -26.30 -26.45
CA PRO A 546 10.00 -26.41 -25.38
C PRO A 546 9.97 -25.14 -24.53
N ILE A 547 9.87 -25.31 -23.22
CA ILE A 547 9.92 -24.27 -22.20
C ILE A 547 11.25 -24.47 -21.48
N GLN A 548 12.11 -23.44 -21.43
CA GLN A 548 13.43 -23.54 -20.83
C GLN A 548 13.67 -22.39 -19.88
N ALA A 549 14.27 -22.68 -18.72
CA ALA A 549 14.83 -21.65 -17.85
C ALA A 549 16.36 -21.63 -18.04
N ALA A 550 16.92 -20.44 -18.20
CA ALA A 550 18.35 -20.26 -18.45
C ALA A 550 18.96 -19.15 -17.60
N ILE A 551 20.25 -19.31 -17.25
CA ILE A 551 21.08 -18.25 -16.67
C ILE A 551 22.14 -17.92 -17.73
N GLY A 552 22.04 -16.73 -18.34
CA GLY A 552 22.84 -16.39 -19.52
C GLY A 552 22.60 -17.39 -20.66
N SER A 553 23.67 -18.09 -21.13
CA SER A 553 23.58 -19.12 -22.18
C SER A 553 23.29 -20.53 -21.64
N ARG A 554 23.34 -20.74 -20.31
CA ARG A 554 23.19 -22.06 -19.68
C ARG A 554 21.73 -22.36 -19.34
N VAL A 555 21.15 -23.36 -20.00
CA VAL A 555 19.84 -23.90 -19.64
C VAL A 555 19.94 -24.68 -18.34
N ILE A 556 19.16 -24.29 -17.32
CA ILE A 556 19.12 -24.90 -15.98
C ILE A 556 17.92 -25.84 -15.80
N ALA A 557 16.80 -25.58 -16.49
CA ALA A 557 15.61 -26.42 -16.43
C ALA A 557 14.92 -26.46 -17.80
N ARG A 558 14.22 -27.56 -18.11
CA ARG A 558 13.49 -27.71 -19.37
C ARG A 558 12.28 -28.61 -19.21
N GLU A 559 11.15 -28.14 -19.74
CA GLU A 559 9.94 -28.90 -19.95
C GLU A 559 9.45 -28.77 -21.40
N THR A 560 8.52 -29.60 -21.84
CA THR A 560 8.01 -29.54 -23.20
C THR A 560 6.53 -29.78 -23.24
N VAL A 561 5.77 -28.84 -23.82
CA VAL A 561 4.36 -29.04 -24.17
C VAL A 561 4.29 -29.82 -25.49
N ARG A 562 3.71 -31.02 -25.44
CA ARG A 562 3.62 -31.90 -26.61
C ARG A 562 2.63 -31.33 -27.62
N ALA A 563 2.95 -31.44 -28.91
CA ALA A 563 2.05 -31.07 -29.99
C ALA A 563 0.73 -31.84 -29.97
N ILE A 564 -0.35 -31.20 -30.44
CA ILE A 564 -1.61 -31.86 -30.69
C ILE A 564 -1.38 -32.97 -31.72
N ARG A 565 -1.75 -34.19 -31.40
CA ARG A 565 -1.70 -35.32 -32.35
C ARG A 565 -3.07 -35.45 -33.02
N LYS A 566 -3.10 -35.11 -34.31
CA LYS A 566 -4.22 -35.54 -35.16
C LYS A 566 -4.04 -37.02 -35.47
N ASP A 567 -5.05 -37.86 -35.20
CA ASP A 567 -4.98 -39.26 -35.56
C ASP A 567 -5.14 -39.40 -37.09
N VAL A 568 -3.98 -39.34 -37.77
CA VAL A 568 -3.93 -39.46 -39.23
C VAL A 568 -4.13 -40.92 -39.70
N LEU A 569 -4.15 -41.87 -38.74
CA LEU A 569 -4.35 -43.30 -39.00
C LEU A 569 -5.79 -43.73 -38.83
N ALA A 570 -6.67 -42.91 -38.23
CA ALA A 570 -8.09 -43.23 -37.96
C ALA A 570 -8.87 -43.66 -39.23
N LYS A 571 -8.47 -43.16 -40.39
CA LYS A 571 -9.08 -43.51 -41.70
C LYS A 571 -8.38 -44.64 -42.43
N CYS A 572 -7.32 -45.24 -41.86
CA CYS A 572 -6.58 -46.34 -42.49
C CYS A 572 -7.17 -47.68 -42.02
N TYR A 573 -8.22 -48.14 -42.71
CA TYR A 573 -8.74 -49.52 -42.60
C TYR A 573 -7.81 -50.44 -43.38
N GLY A 574 -7.19 -51.46 -42.70
CA GLY A 574 -6.34 -52.49 -43.28
C GLY A 574 -4.84 -52.38 -42.92
N GLY A 575 -4.13 -53.49 -43.10
CA GLY A 575 -2.75 -53.72 -42.62
C GLY A 575 -1.63 -53.08 -43.40
N ASP A 576 -1.87 -52.06 -44.24
CA ASP A 576 -0.80 -51.37 -45.01
C ASP A 576 0.12 -50.55 -44.10
N ILE A 577 1.18 -51.21 -43.64
CA ILE A 577 2.20 -50.66 -42.76
C ILE A 577 2.98 -49.52 -43.45
N SER A 578 3.21 -49.64 -44.79
CA SER A 578 3.95 -48.64 -45.56
C SER A 578 3.20 -47.32 -45.64
N ARG A 579 1.88 -47.36 -45.85
CA ARG A 579 1.03 -46.17 -45.90
C ARG A 579 0.93 -45.49 -44.55
N LYS A 580 0.80 -46.28 -43.46
CA LYS A 580 0.79 -45.77 -42.08
C LYS A 580 2.10 -45.04 -41.76
N ARG A 581 3.24 -45.64 -42.13
CA ARG A 581 4.56 -45.05 -41.92
C ARG A 581 4.74 -43.75 -42.70
N LYS A 582 4.34 -43.70 -43.97
CA LYS A 582 4.41 -42.53 -44.85
C LYS A 582 3.51 -41.37 -44.35
N LEU A 583 2.33 -41.65 -43.78
CA LEU A 583 1.46 -40.68 -43.19
C LEU A 583 2.04 -40.08 -41.87
N LEU A 584 2.68 -40.91 -41.07
CA LEU A 584 3.37 -40.48 -39.85
C LEU A 584 4.60 -39.64 -40.16
N GLU A 585 5.35 -39.99 -41.19
CA GLU A 585 6.50 -39.20 -41.65
C GLU A 585 6.09 -37.85 -42.20
N LYS A 586 5.03 -37.77 -43.04
CA LYS A 586 4.44 -36.51 -43.51
C LYS A 586 3.94 -35.62 -42.36
N GLN A 587 3.29 -36.23 -41.34
CA GLN A 587 2.87 -35.51 -40.16
C GLN A 587 4.06 -34.94 -39.37
N LYS A 588 5.13 -35.72 -39.23
CA LYS A 588 6.36 -35.31 -38.57
C LYS A 588 7.07 -34.14 -39.31
N GLU A 589 7.08 -34.22 -40.64
CA GLU A 589 7.67 -33.18 -41.50
C GLU A 589 6.81 -31.89 -41.48
N GLY A 590 5.48 -32.01 -41.55
CA GLY A 590 4.55 -30.89 -41.38
C GLY A 590 4.70 -30.19 -40.03
N LYS A 591 4.87 -30.95 -38.94
CA LYS A 591 5.13 -30.38 -37.60
C LYS A 591 6.49 -29.69 -37.50
N LYS A 592 7.54 -30.22 -38.20
CA LYS A 592 8.82 -29.54 -38.27
C LYS A 592 8.73 -28.17 -38.96
N ARG A 593 7.93 -28.05 -40.03
CA ARG A 593 7.72 -26.78 -40.75
C ARG A 593 6.89 -25.78 -39.89
N MET A 594 5.85 -26.24 -39.20
CA MET A 594 5.06 -25.39 -38.29
C MET A 594 5.91 -24.89 -37.12
N LYS A 595 6.85 -25.68 -36.63
CA LYS A 595 7.80 -25.29 -35.59
C LYS A 595 8.66 -24.08 -35.97
N MET A 596 8.86 -23.83 -37.27
CA MET A 596 9.70 -22.72 -37.76
C MET A 596 8.91 -21.44 -38.06
N VAL A 597 7.56 -21.47 -38.00
CA VAL A 597 6.70 -20.36 -38.45
C VAL A 597 5.66 -19.98 -37.40
N GLY A 598 5.47 -20.76 -36.32
CA GLY A 598 4.40 -20.53 -35.33
C GLY A 598 4.88 -19.71 -34.11
N ASN A 599 4.22 -18.63 -33.81
CA ASN A 599 4.32 -17.98 -32.49
C ASN A 599 3.61 -18.83 -31.45
N VAL A 600 4.15 -18.85 -30.23
CA VAL A 600 3.54 -19.55 -29.09
C VAL A 600 2.46 -18.67 -28.50
N GLU A 601 1.22 -19.13 -28.49
CA GLU A 601 0.15 -18.48 -27.74
C GLU A 601 0.33 -18.76 -26.25
N VAL A 602 0.48 -17.70 -25.46
CA VAL A 602 0.62 -17.74 -24.00
C VAL A 602 -0.66 -17.16 -23.40
N PRO A 603 -1.44 -17.96 -22.66
CA PRO A 603 -2.65 -17.46 -22.03
C PRO A 603 -2.34 -16.50 -20.87
N GLN A 604 -3.29 -15.62 -20.56
CA GLN A 604 -3.15 -14.63 -19.48
C GLN A 604 -2.88 -15.29 -18.12
N GLU A 605 -3.48 -16.45 -17.86
CA GLU A 605 -3.28 -17.22 -16.64
C GLU A 605 -1.81 -17.62 -16.43
N ALA A 606 -1.03 -17.75 -17.51
CA ALA A 606 0.40 -18.06 -17.40
C ALA A 606 1.19 -16.89 -16.81
N PHE A 607 0.83 -15.64 -17.12
CA PHE A 607 1.47 -14.45 -16.53
C PHE A 607 1.06 -14.28 -15.07
N ILE A 608 -0.22 -14.49 -14.75
CA ILE A 608 -0.72 -14.46 -13.36
C ILE A 608 -0.10 -15.57 -12.52
N ALA A 609 0.09 -16.76 -13.10
CA ALA A 609 0.64 -17.91 -12.39
C ALA A 609 2.13 -17.75 -12.01
N VAL A 610 2.86 -16.91 -12.73
CA VAL A 610 4.23 -16.52 -12.34
C VAL A 610 4.21 -15.68 -11.05
N LEU A 611 3.13 -14.93 -10.82
CA LEU A 611 2.92 -14.15 -9.59
C LEU A 611 2.66 -15.02 -8.36
N SER A 612 2.00 -16.17 -8.53
CA SER A 612 1.70 -17.09 -7.44
C SER A 612 2.77 -18.19 -7.35
N THR A 613 3.81 -17.95 -6.57
CA THR A 613 4.85 -18.96 -6.27
C THR A 613 4.44 -19.85 -5.09
N ASP A 614 3.23 -20.42 -5.12
CA ASP A 614 2.77 -21.33 -4.08
C ASP A 614 3.72 -22.53 -3.94
N GLU A 615 4.36 -22.66 -2.79
CA GLU A 615 5.10 -23.86 -2.37
C GLU A 615 4.17 -25.06 -2.09
N SER A 616 2.85 -24.88 -2.22
CA SER A 616 1.84 -25.91 -1.90
C SER A 616 1.63 -26.99 -2.98
N GLY A 617 2.47 -27.05 -4.02
CA GLY A 617 2.35 -27.98 -5.15
C GLY A 617 3.26 -29.21 -5.12
N GLY A 618 3.74 -29.68 -3.96
CA GLY A 618 4.74 -30.76 -3.89
C GLY A 618 4.50 -31.88 -2.91
N ASP A 619 3.23 -32.27 -2.62
CA ASP A 619 2.98 -33.58 -2.01
C ASP A 619 1.55 -34.06 -2.29
N GLY A 620 1.40 -35.00 -3.17
CA GLY A 620 0.11 -35.69 -3.33
C GLY A 620 -0.25 -36.26 -4.69
N LYS A 621 0.67 -36.96 -5.38
CA LYS A 621 0.28 -38.04 -6.27
C LYS A 621 1.32 -39.16 -6.26
N GLY A 622 1.37 -39.85 -5.13
CA GLY A 622 1.82 -41.22 -5.08
C GLY A 622 0.66 -42.15 -5.47
N LYS A 623 0.82 -42.86 -6.54
CA LYS A 623 0.18 -44.15 -6.90
C LYS A 623 -1.32 -44.24 -6.82
N LYS A 624 -1.98 -44.21 -7.98
CA LYS A 624 -2.77 -45.36 -8.47
C LYS A 624 -2.68 -45.46 -10.00
#